data_53ff00ff99c2c49883068cf624bd939d
#
_entry.id   53ff00ff99c2c49883068cf624bd939d
#
_cell.length_a   1.000
_cell.length_b   1.000
_cell.length_c   1.000
_cell.angle_alpha   90.00
_cell.angle_beta   90.00
_cell.angle_gamma   90.00
#
_symmetry.space_group_name_H-M   'P 1'
#
loop_
_entity.id
_entity.type
_entity.pdbx_description
1 polymer ?
#
loop_
_entity_poly.entity_id
_entity_poly.type
_entity_poly.pdbx_seq_one_letter_code
_entity_poly.pdbx_strand_id
1 'polypeptide(L)'
;MKIRMVGLTLAFCFLGTAACLAADPQMGTWKLNESKSKITPGTLKNTQVVYSSMFGQVKIKANGIDGKGKPSHTEWSGKFDGKDYPVTGDPNADARSYTKVNERTLRTTNKKNGKVTVTGQIVIAADGKSRTVTLVGTSPKGKKFKNVAVYDKQ
;
A
#
# COMPACT_ATOMS: atom_id res chain seq x y z
N MET A 1 -52.95 -39.51 42.09
CA MET A 1 -51.86 -38.56 42.29
C MET A 1 -51.12 -38.41 40.94
N LYS A 2 -51.32 -37.29 40.21
CA LYS A 2 -50.81 -37.08 38.86
C LYS A 2 -49.59 -36.14 38.96
N ILE A 3 -48.39 -36.66 38.69
CA ILE A 3 -47.18 -35.89 38.64
C ILE A 3 -47.05 -35.29 37.24
N ARG A 4 -47.07 -33.96 37.14
CA ARG A 4 -46.77 -33.20 35.91
C ARG A 4 -45.27 -32.92 35.83
N MET A 5 -44.61 -33.55 34.88
CA MET A 5 -43.25 -33.21 34.51
C MET A 5 -43.26 -31.91 33.67
N VAL A 6 -42.63 -30.87 34.16
CA VAL A 6 -42.37 -29.62 33.44
C VAL A 6 -41.01 -29.76 32.79
N GLY A 7 -41.00 -29.91 31.46
CA GLY A 7 -39.74 -29.91 30.68
C GLY A 7 -39.22 -28.49 30.51
N LEU A 8 -38.04 -28.23 31.04
CA LEU A 8 -37.30 -26.97 30.87
C LEU A 8 -36.45 -27.07 29.63
N THR A 9 -36.90 -26.45 28.52
CA THR A 9 -36.16 -26.38 27.27
C THR A 9 -35.15 -25.22 27.35
N LEU A 10 -33.86 -25.53 27.52
CA LEU A 10 -32.78 -24.55 27.52
C LEU A 10 -32.43 -24.21 26.06
N ALA A 11 -32.88 -23.06 25.57
CA ALA A 11 -32.48 -22.53 24.26
C ALA A 11 -31.07 -21.94 24.35
N PHE A 12 -30.12 -22.65 23.79
CA PHE A 12 -28.73 -22.18 23.67
C PHE A 12 -28.64 -21.22 22.46
N CYS A 13 -28.69 -19.89 22.71
CA CYS A 13 -28.42 -18.89 21.69
C CYS A 13 -26.93 -18.86 21.41
N PHE A 14 -26.47 -19.48 20.31
CA PHE A 14 -25.16 -19.29 19.74
C PHE A 14 -25.10 -17.90 19.12
N LEU A 15 -24.60 -16.93 19.87
CA LEU A 15 -24.12 -15.64 19.33
C LEU A 15 -22.81 -15.90 18.59
N GLY A 16 -22.91 -16.27 17.31
CA GLY A 16 -21.76 -16.31 16.42
C GLY A 16 -21.24 -14.90 16.19
N THR A 17 -20.17 -14.51 16.87
CA THR A 17 -19.40 -13.32 16.53
C THR A 17 -18.74 -13.57 15.18
N ALA A 18 -19.36 -13.12 14.08
CA ALA A 18 -18.70 -13.00 12.78
C ALA A 18 -17.55 -11.99 12.96
N ALA A 19 -16.32 -12.48 13.15
CA ALA A 19 -15.13 -11.67 13.01
C ALA A 19 -15.09 -11.22 11.54
N CYS A 20 -15.57 -9.99 11.27
CA CYS A 20 -15.34 -9.32 10.00
C CYS A 20 -13.81 -9.17 9.89
N LEU A 21 -13.15 -10.02 9.11
CA LEU A 21 -11.78 -9.79 8.67
C LEU A 21 -11.81 -8.53 7.82
N ALA A 22 -11.56 -7.39 8.44
CA ALA A 22 -11.46 -6.13 7.72
C ALA A 22 -10.36 -6.29 6.67
N ALA A 23 -10.70 -6.04 5.41
CA ALA A 23 -9.73 -6.07 4.32
C ALA A 23 -8.60 -5.08 4.62
N ASP A 24 -7.35 -5.45 4.29
CA ASP A 24 -6.19 -4.56 4.51
C ASP A 24 -6.46 -3.22 3.80
N PRO A 25 -6.46 -2.09 4.53
CA PRO A 25 -6.83 -0.79 3.99
C PRO A 25 -5.91 -0.32 2.85
N GLN A 26 -4.71 -0.91 2.72
CA GLN A 26 -3.79 -0.62 1.62
C GLN A 26 -4.31 -1.14 0.27
N MET A 27 -5.15 -2.19 0.28
CA MET A 27 -5.65 -2.82 -0.96
C MET A 27 -6.60 -1.93 -1.73
N GLY A 28 -6.64 -2.12 -3.06
CA GLY A 28 -7.51 -1.39 -3.98
C GLY A 28 -6.75 -0.50 -4.94
N THR A 29 -7.51 0.33 -5.65
CA THR A 29 -7.00 1.27 -6.67
C THR A 29 -6.90 2.67 -6.09
N TRP A 30 -5.76 3.31 -6.32
CA TRP A 30 -5.43 4.63 -5.83
C TRP A 30 -5.08 5.54 -7.00
N LYS A 31 -5.79 6.65 -7.16
CA LYS A 31 -5.58 7.63 -8.23
C LYS A 31 -4.95 8.90 -7.66
N LEU A 32 -3.93 9.41 -8.34
CA LEU A 32 -3.21 10.62 -7.92
C LEU A 32 -4.15 11.83 -7.94
N ASN A 33 -4.18 12.56 -6.84
CA ASN A 33 -4.81 13.87 -6.73
C ASN A 33 -3.72 14.93 -6.94
N GLU A 34 -3.62 15.42 -8.18
CA GLU A 34 -2.54 16.34 -8.57
C GLU A 34 -2.61 17.65 -7.80
N SER A 35 -3.82 18.18 -7.54
CA SER A 35 -4.01 19.44 -6.85
C SER A 35 -3.53 19.44 -5.39
N LYS A 36 -3.54 18.26 -4.75
CA LYS A 36 -3.07 18.06 -3.38
C LYS A 36 -1.63 17.56 -3.29
N SER A 37 -0.96 17.33 -4.43
CA SER A 37 0.37 16.72 -4.50
C SER A 37 1.45 17.72 -4.81
N LYS A 38 2.66 17.48 -4.27
CA LYS A 38 3.88 18.23 -4.57
C LYS A 38 4.94 17.24 -5.03
N ILE A 39 5.10 17.12 -6.35
CA ILE A 39 6.03 16.18 -6.97
C ILE A 39 7.13 16.97 -7.67
N THR A 40 8.38 16.66 -7.33
CA THR A 40 9.56 17.33 -7.90
C THR A 40 9.65 17.03 -9.40
N PRO A 41 9.74 18.05 -10.26
CA PRO A 41 9.92 17.86 -11.69
C PRO A 41 11.13 16.99 -12.00
N GLY A 42 10.99 16.11 -13.00
CA GLY A 42 12.07 15.20 -13.40
C GLY A 42 12.18 13.93 -12.52
N THR A 43 11.23 13.69 -11.62
CA THR A 43 11.09 12.44 -10.87
C THR A 43 9.93 11.61 -11.38
N LEU A 44 9.89 10.32 -11.00
CA LEU A 44 8.78 9.43 -11.32
C LEU A 44 7.49 9.93 -10.65
N LYS A 45 6.42 10.08 -11.46
CA LYS A 45 5.07 10.44 -11.02
C LYS A 45 4.10 9.30 -11.34
N ASN A 46 3.73 8.52 -10.34
CA ASN A 46 2.71 7.49 -10.49
C ASN A 46 1.32 8.13 -10.45
N THR A 47 0.54 7.99 -11.51
CA THR A 47 -0.83 8.56 -11.62
C THR A 47 -1.89 7.59 -11.10
N GLN A 48 -1.61 6.29 -11.17
CA GLN A 48 -2.47 5.25 -10.63
C GLN A 48 -1.63 4.14 -10.00
N VAL A 49 -2.06 3.65 -8.84
CA VAL A 49 -1.42 2.52 -8.17
C VAL A 49 -2.48 1.54 -7.69
N VAL A 50 -2.30 0.27 -8.03
CA VAL A 50 -3.21 -0.83 -7.68
C VAL A 50 -2.49 -1.78 -6.73
N TYR A 51 -3.09 -2.03 -5.58
CA TYR A 51 -2.66 -3.03 -4.61
C TYR A 51 -3.66 -4.19 -4.63
N SER A 52 -3.18 -5.39 -4.83
CA SER A 52 -3.97 -6.62 -4.76
C SER A 52 -3.26 -7.66 -3.90
N SER A 53 -4.02 -8.54 -3.26
CA SER A 53 -3.49 -9.64 -2.47
C SER A 53 -3.90 -10.96 -3.09
N MET A 54 -2.94 -11.88 -3.23
CA MET A 54 -3.16 -13.23 -3.72
C MET A 54 -2.19 -14.20 -3.06
N PHE A 55 -2.70 -15.30 -2.50
CA PHE A 55 -1.89 -16.37 -1.86
C PHE A 55 -0.89 -15.85 -0.80
N GLY A 56 -1.30 -14.86 0.00
CA GLY A 56 -0.46 -14.30 1.08
C GLY A 56 0.66 -13.37 0.60
N GLN A 57 0.67 -13.01 -0.68
CA GLN A 57 1.53 -11.99 -1.25
C GLN A 57 0.73 -10.77 -1.68
N VAL A 58 1.36 -9.62 -1.67
CA VAL A 58 0.81 -8.38 -2.22
C VAL A 58 1.47 -8.11 -3.57
N LYS A 59 0.64 -7.83 -4.57
CA LYS A 59 1.11 -7.33 -5.87
C LYS A 59 0.75 -5.85 -5.98
N ILE A 60 1.74 -5.05 -6.37
CA ILE A 60 1.58 -3.60 -6.59
C ILE A 60 1.93 -3.32 -8.05
N LYS A 61 0.98 -2.69 -8.76
CA LYS A 61 1.17 -2.18 -10.11
C LYS A 61 0.99 -0.68 -10.08
N ALA A 62 1.92 0.06 -10.68
CA ALA A 62 1.80 1.51 -10.80
C ALA A 62 2.01 1.95 -12.24
N ASN A 63 1.11 2.80 -12.71
CA ASN A 63 1.18 3.48 -14.00
C ASN A 63 1.44 4.97 -13.76
N GLY A 64 2.21 5.59 -14.63
CA GLY A 64 2.53 6.99 -14.49
C GLY A 64 3.41 7.51 -15.61
N ILE A 65 4.21 8.51 -15.29
CA ILE A 65 5.22 9.08 -16.19
C ILE A 65 6.56 9.15 -15.48
N ASP A 66 7.62 8.86 -16.22
CA ASP A 66 9.00 8.95 -15.72
C ASP A 66 9.49 10.41 -15.66
N GLY A 67 10.71 10.62 -15.18
CA GLY A 67 11.30 11.95 -15.08
C GLY A 67 11.62 12.61 -16.44
N LYS A 68 11.39 11.92 -17.55
CA LYS A 68 11.53 12.42 -18.93
C LYS A 68 10.18 12.67 -19.60
N GLY A 69 9.05 12.48 -18.86
CA GLY A 69 7.70 12.63 -19.39
C GLY A 69 7.18 11.44 -20.19
N LYS A 70 7.89 10.31 -20.22
CA LYS A 70 7.46 9.09 -20.91
C LYS A 70 6.56 8.24 -20.02
N PRO A 71 5.61 7.47 -20.58
CA PRO A 71 4.83 6.50 -19.82
C PRO A 71 5.74 5.54 -19.06
N SER A 72 5.39 5.26 -17.81
CA SER A 72 6.07 4.30 -16.96
C SER A 72 5.08 3.30 -16.39
N HIS A 73 5.54 2.06 -16.24
CA HIS A 73 4.80 0.99 -15.60
C HIS A 73 5.75 0.25 -14.66
N THR A 74 5.41 0.21 -13.38
CA THR A 74 6.21 -0.51 -12.38
C THR A 74 5.40 -1.64 -11.78
N GLU A 75 6.04 -2.78 -11.53
CA GLU A 75 5.46 -3.91 -10.82
C GLU A 75 6.35 -4.35 -9.66
N TRP A 76 5.71 -4.71 -8.56
CA TRP A 76 6.33 -5.28 -7.40
C TRP A 76 5.44 -6.39 -6.83
N SER A 77 6.05 -7.47 -6.33
CA SER A 77 5.35 -8.54 -5.63
C SER A 77 6.16 -8.98 -4.42
N GLY A 78 5.52 -9.10 -3.27
CA GLY A 78 6.20 -9.47 -2.03
C GLY A 78 5.29 -9.41 -0.81
N LYS A 79 5.89 -9.27 0.37
CA LYS A 79 5.19 -9.12 1.65
C LYS A 79 5.57 -7.79 2.31
N PHE A 80 4.74 -7.29 3.21
CA PHE A 80 5.06 -6.08 4.00
C PHE A 80 5.90 -6.42 5.24
N ASP A 81 6.93 -7.25 5.07
CA ASP A 81 7.79 -7.81 6.11
C ASP A 81 9.18 -7.16 6.23
N GLY A 82 9.42 -6.10 5.47
CA GLY A 82 10.69 -5.35 5.47
C GLY A 82 11.80 -5.99 4.64
N LYS A 83 11.57 -7.15 4.03
CA LYS A 83 12.54 -7.78 3.14
C LYS A 83 12.53 -7.13 1.76
N ASP A 84 13.68 -7.18 1.09
CA ASP A 84 13.81 -6.71 -0.28
C ASP A 84 13.19 -7.73 -1.25
N TYR A 85 12.30 -7.26 -2.12
CA TYR A 85 11.75 -8.03 -3.24
C TYR A 85 12.03 -7.30 -4.55
N PRO A 86 12.16 -8.03 -5.67
CA PRO A 86 12.40 -7.40 -6.97
C PRO A 86 11.28 -6.42 -7.35
N VAL A 87 11.69 -5.32 -7.97
CA VAL A 87 10.78 -4.37 -8.62
C VAL A 87 11.22 -4.19 -10.07
N THR A 88 10.26 -4.14 -10.99
CA THR A 88 10.49 -3.94 -12.41
C THR A 88 9.92 -2.61 -12.88
N GLY A 89 10.50 -2.04 -13.95
CA GLY A 89 10.01 -0.80 -14.57
C GLY A 89 10.32 0.49 -13.80
N ASP A 90 11.01 0.43 -12.65
CA ASP A 90 11.45 1.61 -11.92
C ASP A 90 12.91 1.94 -12.29
N PRO A 91 13.19 3.09 -12.91
CA PRO A 91 14.57 3.44 -13.29
C PRO A 91 15.50 3.63 -12.10
N ASN A 92 14.94 3.89 -10.91
CA ASN A 92 15.67 4.18 -9.68
C ASN A 92 15.79 2.98 -8.74
N ALA A 93 15.18 1.82 -9.08
CA ALA A 93 15.16 0.66 -8.21
C ALA A 93 15.16 -0.65 -8.99
N ASP A 94 15.84 -1.66 -8.46
CA ASP A 94 15.76 -3.06 -8.83
C ASP A 94 15.23 -3.91 -7.67
N ALA A 95 15.26 -3.38 -6.45
CA ALA A 95 14.66 -3.98 -5.27
C ALA A 95 13.89 -2.95 -4.45
N ARG A 96 12.82 -3.41 -3.81
CA ARG A 96 11.98 -2.59 -2.94
C ARG A 96 11.50 -3.40 -1.75
N SER A 97 11.50 -2.79 -0.59
CA SER A 97 10.89 -3.34 0.62
C SER A 97 9.76 -2.46 1.12
N TYR A 98 8.77 -3.11 1.74
CA TYR A 98 7.73 -2.46 2.52
C TYR A 98 7.71 -3.07 3.92
N THR A 99 7.61 -2.21 4.94
CA THR A 99 7.44 -2.62 6.33
C THR A 99 6.11 -2.08 6.84
N LYS A 100 5.23 -2.96 7.33
CA LYS A 100 3.99 -2.56 7.99
C LYS A 100 4.32 -1.99 9.36
N VAL A 101 4.11 -0.69 9.55
CA VAL A 101 4.29 0.01 10.83
C VAL A 101 3.04 -0.15 11.70
N ASN A 102 1.89 0.02 11.08
CA ASN A 102 0.55 -0.23 11.64
C ASN A 102 -0.44 -0.45 10.49
N GLU A 103 -1.74 -0.63 10.81
CA GLU A 103 -2.76 -0.94 9.80
C GLU A 103 -2.86 0.10 8.66
N ARG A 104 -2.53 1.36 8.93
CA ARG A 104 -2.64 2.46 7.96
C ARG A 104 -1.30 3.02 7.50
N THR A 105 -0.19 2.49 8.01
CA THR A 105 1.13 3.07 7.73
C THR A 105 2.09 2.00 7.22
N LEU A 106 2.64 2.22 6.03
CA LEU A 106 3.76 1.47 5.50
C LEU A 106 5.00 2.37 5.41
N ARG A 107 6.16 1.79 5.70
CA ARG A 107 7.46 2.37 5.35
C ARG A 107 7.98 1.65 4.10
N THR A 108 8.63 2.37 3.19
CA THR A 108 9.22 1.80 1.98
C THR A 108 10.67 2.21 1.80
N THR A 109 11.45 1.31 1.24
CA THR A 109 12.84 1.56 0.85
C THR A 109 13.09 0.99 -0.54
N ASN A 110 13.60 1.81 -1.45
CA ASN A 110 14.03 1.38 -2.78
C ASN A 110 15.54 1.28 -2.81
N LYS A 111 16.05 0.26 -3.48
CA LYS A 111 17.47 0.05 -3.71
C LYS A 111 17.75 -0.14 -5.18
N LYS A 112 18.91 0.34 -5.62
CA LYS A 112 19.51 0.09 -6.94
C LYS A 112 20.91 -0.44 -6.75
N ASN A 113 21.18 -1.64 -7.27
CA ASN A 113 22.48 -2.31 -7.10
C ASN A 113 22.90 -2.37 -5.61
N GLY A 114 21.94 -2.73 -4.73
CA GLY A 114 22.13 -2.82 -3.28
C GLY A 114 22.22 -1.48 -2.52
N LYS A 115 22.27 -0.34 -3.21
CA LYS A 115 22.32 1.00 -2.57
C LYS A 115 20.94 1.60 -2.44
N VAL A 116 20.63 2.17 -1.27
CA VAL A 116 19.39 2.90 -1.04
C VAL A 116 19.32 4.14 -1.91
N THR A 117 18.28 4.25 -2.73
CA THR A 117 18.03 5.40 -3.62
C THR A 117 16.87 6.26 -3.15
N VAL A 118 15.82 5.63 -2.56
CA VAL A 118 14.61 6.30 -2.09
C VAL A 118 14.15 5.65 -0.80
N THR A 119 13.71 6.45 0.15
CA THR A 119 12.98 6.01 1.34
C THR A 119 11.67 6.78 1.45
N GLY A 120 10.68 6.20 2.13
CA GLY A 120 9.44 6.92 2.31
C GLY A 120 8.44 6.24 3.22
N GLN A 121 7.29 6.89 3.30
CA GLN A 121 6.16 6.48 4.12
C GLN A 121 4.86 6.64 3.35
N ILE A 122 3.96 5.71 3.54
CA ILE A 122 2.60 5.71 2.99
C ILE A 122 1.66 5.72 4.19
N VAL A 123 0.81 6.73 4.29
CA VAL A 123 -0.14 6.88 5.39
C VAL A 123 -1.54 7.00 4.83
N ILE A 124 -2.44 6.08 5.21
CA ILE A 124 -3.86 6.13 4.86
C ILE A 124 -4.59 7.01 5.87
N ALA A 125 -5.44 7.89 5.39
CA ALA A 125 -6.32 8.72 6.22
C ALA A 125 -7.27 7.86 7.07
N ALA A 126 -7.78 8.42 8.17
CA ALA A 126 -8.63 7.69 9.10
C ALA A 126 -9.91 7.16 8.46
N ASP A 127 -10.45 7.87 7.46
CA ASP A 127 -11.65 7.50 6.70
C ASP A 127 -11.38 6.43 5.61
N GLY A 128 -10.11 6.05 5.40
CA GLY A 128 -9.71 5.09 4.38
C GLY A 128 -9.84 5.56 2.93
N LYS A 129 -10.28 6.80 2.68
CA LYS A 129 -10.61 7.30 1.34
C LYS A 129 -9.44 7.98 0.63
N SER A 130 -8.40 8.33 1.35
CA SER A 130 -7.19 8.91 0.77
C SER A 130 -5.93 8.39 1.45
N ARG A 131 -4.80 8.55 0.79
CA ARG A 131 -3.48 8.27 1.38
C ARG A 131 -2.46 9.30 0.94
N THR A 132 -1.49 9.56 1.80
CA THR A 132 -0.33 10.41 1.50
C THR A 132 0.92 9.54 1.39
N VAL A 133 1.65 9.69 0.30
CA VAL A 133 2.94 9.04 0.04
C VAL A 133 4.01 10.10 0.07
N THR A 134 4.89 10.04 1.07
CA THR A 134 6.04 10.93 1.18
C THR A 134 7.29 10.15 0.82
N LEU A 135 8.03 10.58 -0.20
CA LEU A 135 9.27 9.96 -0.66
C LEU A 135 10.40 10.98 -0.60
N VAL A 136 11.55 10.55 -0.11
CA VAL A 136 12.80 11.30 -0.18
C VAL A 136 13.87 10.42 -0.81
N GLY A 137 14.73 11.01 -1.64
CA GLY A 137 15.73 10.21 -2.31
C GLY A 137 16.65 11.01 -3.22
N THR A 138 17.36 10.27 -4.06
CA THR A 138 18.26 10.82 -5.06
C THR A 138 17.84 10.29 -6.44
N SER A 139 17.65 11.20 -7.39
CA SER A 139 17.32 10.84 -8.77
C SER A 139 18.51 10.17 -9.47
N PRO A 140 18.32 9.51 -10.65
CA PRO A 140 19.42 8.94 -11.43
C PRO A 140 20.50 9.96 -11.81
N LYS A 141 20.15 11.24 -11.84
CA LYS A 141 21.07 12.36 -12.10
C LYS A 141 21.77 12.88 -10.84
N GLY A 142 21.68 12.16 -9.70
CA GLY A 142 22.32 12.57 -8.45
C GLY A 142 21.63 13.71 -7.69
N LYS A 143 20.47 14.20 -8.17
CA LYS A 143 19.74 15.30 -7.53
C LYS A 143 18.84 14.78 -6.40
N LYS A 144 18.95 15.33 -5.21
CA LYS A 144 18.04 15.05 -4.08
C LYS A 144 16.64 15.58 -4.37
N PHE A 145 15.63 14.85 -3.93
CA PHE A 145 14.23 15.25 -4.05
C PHE A 145 13.42 14.85 -2.82
N LYS A 146 12.27 15.54 -2.64
CA LYS A 146 11.21 15.17 -1.73
C LYS A 146 9.88 15.30 -2.48
N ASN A 147 9.15 14.19 -2.58
CA ASN A 147 7.81 14.16 -3.16
C ASN A 147 6.78 13.90 -2.08
N VAL A 148 5.67 14.62 -2.16
CA VAL A 148 4.47 14.37 -1.37
C VAL A 148 3.34 14.16 -2.37
N ALA A 149 2.87 12.92 -2.50
CA ALA A 149 1.80 12.55 -3.40
C ALA A 149 0.56 12.13 -2.60
N VAL A 150 -0.56 12.77 -2.89
CA VAL A 150 -1.86 12.42 -2.31
C VAL A 150 -2.64 11.60 -3.33
N TYR A 151 -3.22 10.50 -2.89
CA TYR A 151 -4.05 9.63 -3.73
C TYR A 151 -5.43 9.48 -3.12
N ASP A 152 -6.44 9.49 -3.97
CA ASP A 152 -7.81 9.18 -3.60
C ASP A 152 -8.12 7.73 -3.97
N LYS A 153 -8.84 7.01 -3.09
CA LYS A 153 -9.26 5.63 -3.31
C LYS A 153 -10.42 5.59 -4.31
N GLN A 154 -10.38 4.64 -5.24
CA GLN A 154 -11.42 4.44 -6.26
C GLN A 154 -12.38 3.33 -5.85
#